data_05dcdbf31be5a4a1e0630361b4ecc3cc
#
_entry.id   05dcdbf31be5a4a1e0630361b4ecc3cc
#
_cell.length_a   1.000
_cell.length_b   1.000
_cell.length_c   1.000
_cell.angle_alpha   90.00
_cell.angle_beta   90.00
_cell.angle_gamma   90.00
#
_symmetry.space_group_name_H-M   'P 1'
#
loop_
_entity.id
_entity.type
_entity.pdbx_description
1 polymer ?
#
loop_
_entity_poly.entity_id
_entity_poly.type
_entity_poly.pdbx_seq_one_letter_code
_entity_poly.pdbx_strand_id
1 'polypeptide(L)'
;MVKVEMHFLPDVYVPCDVCAGKRYNRETLEVLYKGKNIAQILDLTVEAAHEFFKAQPTIARKLHTLLDVGLSYIRLGQAATTLSGGEAQRVKLALELSKRDTGRTLYILDEPTTGLHFADIDLLLKVLHQLRDAGNTIVVIEHNLDVIKTADWLIDMGVEGGAGGGQVVGVGTPEDIAANPLSHTGLYLKRLLPAPDCHPGALGCPPEPAGSHPEPRIKPAAGSDPGSSATQTLDCGSSPQ
;
A
#
# COMPACT_ATOMS: atom_id res chain seq x y z
N MET A 1 -23.48 11.35 15.62
CA MET A 1 -23.95 10.21 16.40
C MET A 1 -23.89 10.59 17.87
N VAL A 2 -24.89 10.21 18.62
CA VAL A 2 -24.95 10.37 20.10
C VAL A 2 -24.70 9.00 20.70
N LYS A 3 -23.78 8.92 21.66
CA LYS A 3 -23.52 7.69 22.41
C LYS A 3 -24.67 7.49 23.41
N VAL A 4 -25.34 6.36 23.35
CA VAL A 4 -26.32 5.94 24.33
C VAL A 4 -25.67 4.85 25.19
N GLU A 5 -25.38 5.19 26.45
CA GLU A 5 -24.80 4.24 27.40
C GLU A 5 -25.86 3.30 27.93
N MET A 6 -25.63 2.01 27.78
CA MET A 6 -26.50 0.97 28.33
C MET A 6 -25.74 0.22 29.44
N HIS A 7 -26.27 0.22 30.65
CA HIS A 7 -25.58 -0.31 31.83
C HIS A 7 -25.19 -1.80 31.76
N PHE A 8 -25.77 -2.58 30.86
CA PHE A 8 -25.50 -4.04 30.72
C PHE A 8 -25.26 -4.48 29.30
N LEU A 9 -25.23 -3.57 28.31
CA LEU A 9 -25.03 -3.87 26.90
C LEU A 9 -23.94 -2.95 26.34
N PRO A 10 -23.28 -3.33 25.22
CA PRO A 10 -22.35 -2.42 24.55
C PRO A 10 -23.01 -1.08 24.20
N ASP A 11 -22.25 0.00 24.33
CA ASP A 11 -22.72 1.33 23.96
C ASP A 11 -23.22 1.39 22.53
N VAL A 12 -24.40 1.95 22.32
CA VAL A 12 -25.00 2.11 20.99
C VAL A 12 -24.85 3.55 20.52
N TYR A 13 -24.41 3.72 19.28
CA TYR A 13 -24.31 5.02 18.64
C TYR A 13 -25.48 5.26 17.70
N VAL A 14 -26.36 6.20 18.07
CA VAL A 14 -27.54 6.57 17.27
C VAL A 14 -27.29 7.90 16.51
N PRO A 15 -27.89 8.09 15.32
CA PRO A 15 -27.84 9.39 14.65
C PRO A 15 -28.44 10.48 15.55
N CYS A 16 -27.83 11.63 15.57
CA CYS A 16 -28.37 12.81 16.27
C CYS A 16 -29.58 13.36 15.50
N ASP A 17 -30.73 13.53 16.15
CA ASP A 17 -31.97 14.01 15.52
C ASP A 17 -31.82 15.44 14.99
N VAL A 18 -31.00 16.28 15.64
CA VAL A 18 -30.78 17.68 15.24
C VAL A 18 -29.99 17.79 13.95
N CYS A 19 -28.87 17.04 13.83
CA CYS A 19 -28.01 17.14 12.64
C CYS A 19 -28.19 16.00 11.65
N ALA A 20 -29.05 15.01 11.94
CA ALA A 20 -29.31 13.84 11.10
C ALA A 20 -28.02 13.19 10.56
N GLY A 21 -26.99 13.08 11.41
CA GLY A 21 -25.70 12.50 11.06
C GLY A 21 -24.71 13.46 10.38
N LYS A 22 -25.10 14.67 10.00
CA LYS A 22 -24.25 15.65 9.31
C LYS A 22 -23.16 16.28 10.16
N ARG A 23 -23.17 16.09 11.50
CA ARG A 23 -22.21 16.57 12.51
C ARG A 23 -22.17 18.09 12.73
N TYR A 24 -22.71 18.89 11.80
CA TYR A 24 -22.66 20.34 11.79
C TYR A 24 -24.06 20.96 11.84
N ASN A 25 -24.17 22.19 12.36
CA ASN A 25 -25.40 22.94 12.36
C ASN A 25 -25.70 23.49 10.95
N ARG A 26 -26.93 24.03 10.78
CA ARG A 26 -27.41 24.51 9.48
C ARG A 26 -26.53 25.65 8.93
N GLU A 27 -26.13 26.60 9.77
CA GLU A 27 -25.32 27.75 9.37
C GLU A 27 -23.95 27.32 8.84
N THR A 28 -23.29 26.37 9.48
CA THR A 28 -22.02 25.79 9.00
C THR A 28 -22.19 25.09 7.67
N LEU A 29 -23.33 24.42 7.44
CA LEU A 29 -23.63 23.70 6.21
C LEU A 29 -23.96 24.63 5.02
N GLU A 30 -24.24 25.90 5.26
CA GLU A 30 -24.42 26.91 4.21
C GLU A 30 -23.09 27.36 3.60
N VAL A 31 -21.96 27.17 4.30
CA VAL A 31 -20.64 27.48 3.77
C VAL A 31 -20.22 26.41 2.75
N LEU A 32 -19.91 26.88 1.53
CA LEU A 32 -19.53 26.00 0.43
C LEU A 32 -18.09 26.27 -0.04
N TYR A 33 -17.35 25.18 -0.28
CA TYR A 33 -16.08 25.21 -0.98
C TYR A 33 -16.19 24.37 -2.25
N LYS A 34 -15.97 24.98 -3.43
CA LYS A 34 -16.19 24.35 -4.74
C LYS A 34 -17.56 23.65 -4.86
N GLY A 35 -18.62 24.29 -4.34
CA GLY A 35 -20.00 23.77 -4.41
C GLY A 35 -20.34 22.64 -3.41
N LYS A 36 -19.44 22.27 -2.50
CA LYS A 36 -19.68 21.26 -1.48
C LYS A 36 -19.55 21.85 -0.08
N ASN A 37 -20.48 21.48 0.82
CA ASN A 37 -20.36 21.78 2.24
C ASN A 37 -19.47 20.75 2.97
N ILE A 38 -19.14 21.05 4.22
CA ILE A 38 -18.25 20.18 5.01
C ILE A 38 -18.77 18.74 5.18
N ALA A 39 -20.10 18.53 5.32
CA ALA A 39 -20.66 17.20 5.44
C ALA A 39 -20.48 16.41 4.14
N GLN A 40 -20.72 17.05 2.99
CA GLN A 40 -20.50 16.42 1.68
C GLN A 40 -19.02 16.14 1.41
N ILE A 41 -18.10 16.99 1.92
CA ILE A 41 -16.66 16.75 1.82
C ILE A 41 -16.26 15.55 2.68
N LEU A 42 -16.80 15.43 3.89
CA LEU A 42 -16.53 14.28 4.76
C LEU A 42 -17.09 12.95 4.23
N ASP A 43 -18.08 12.99 3.36
CA ASP A 43 -18.62 11.82 2.68
C ASP A 43 -17.78 11.35 1.48
N LEU A 44 -16.83 12.18 1.01
CA LEU A 44 -15.91 11.78 -0.06
C LEU A 44 -14.99 10.65 0.41
N THR A 45 -14.69 9.74 -0.51
CA THR A 45 -13.58 8.80 -0.35
C THR A 45 -12.26 9.54 -0.38
N VAL A 46 -11.18 8.94 0.14
CA VAL A 46 -9.83 9.53 0.10
C VAL A 46 -9.42 9.84 -1.35
N GLU A 47 -9.71 8.94 -2.29
CA GLU A 47 -9.43 9.13 -3.71
C GLU A 47 -10.18 10.35 -4.29
N ALA A 48 -11.51 10.41 -4.08
CA ALA A 48 -12.33 11.52 -4.55
C ALA A 48 -11.94 12.86 -3.88
N ALA A 49 -11.55 12.81 -2.62
CA ALA A 49 -11.08 13.98 -1.88
C ALA A 49 -9.72 14.45 -2.39
N HIS A 50 -8.80 13.53 -2.72
CA HIS A 50 -7.49 13.88 -3.29
C HIS A 50 -7.66 14.66 -4.60
N GLU A 51 -8.52 14.20 -5.51
CA GLU A 51 -8.79 14.93 -6.76
C GLU A 51 -9.50 16.28 -6.50
N PHE A 52 -10.46 16.32 -5.56
CA PHE A 52 -11.17 17.55 -5.18
C PHE A 52 -10.23 18.63 -4.61
N PHE A 53 -9.25 18.20 -3.79
CA PHE A 53 -8.28 19.10 -3.14
C PHE A 53 -6.95 19.23 -3.88
N LYS A 54 -6.83 18.80 -5.11
CA LYS A 54 -5.59 18.83 -5.91
C LYS A 54 -4.93 20.21 -5.96
N ALA A 55 -5.72 21.29 -5.95
CA ALA A 55 -5.23 22.68 -5.91
C ALA A 55 -4.77 23.14 -4.50
N GLN A 56 -4.87 22.28 -3.48
CA GLN A 56 -4.48 22.59 -2.11
C GLN A 56 -3.34 21.65 -1.66
N PRO A 57 -2.06 22.02 -1.90
CA PRO A 57 -0.92 21.11 -1.77
C PRO A 57 -0.80 20.46 -0.39
N THR A 58 -1.11 21.21 0.67
CA THR A 58 -1.03 20.73 2.05
C THR A 58 -2.02 19.60 2.34
N ILE A 59 -3.25 19.70 1.79
CA ILE A 59 -4.29 18.68 1.96
C ILE A 59 -4.01 17.52 1.00
N ALA A 60 -3.73 17.81 -0.27
CA ALA A 60 -3.46 16.81 -1.29
C ALA A 60 -2.32 15.87 -0.89
N ARG A 61 -1.21 16.41 -0.32
CA ARG A 61 -0.09 15.60 0.17
C ARG A 61 -0.50 14.62 1.27
N LYS A 62 -1.32 15.06 2.26
CA LYS A 62 -1.82 14.18 3.32
C LYS A 62 -2.77 13.11 2.81
N LEU A 63 -3.60 13.44 1.82
CA LEU A 63 -4.47 12.46 1.17
C LEU A 63 -3.67 11.47 0.33
N HIS A 64 -2.59 11.93 -0.31
CA HIS A 64 -1.70 11.06 -1.08
C HIS A 64 -1.06 9.99 -0.19
N THR A 65 -0.58 10.32 1.00
CA THR A 65 -0.03 9.30 1.92
C THR A 65 -1.07 8.24 2.34
N LEU A 66 -2.37 8.58 2.35
CA LEU A 66 -3.43 7.60 2.58
C LEU A 66 -3.65 6.70 1.35
N LEU A 67 -3.47 7.23 0.14
CA LEU A 67 -3.52 6.43 -1.10
C LEU A 67 -2.34 5.46 -1.17
N ASP A 68 -1.14 5.91 -0.78
CA ASP A 68 0.08 5.11 -0.78
C ASP A 68 -0.03 3.86 0.11
N VAL A 69 -0.80 3.94 1.20
CA VAL A 69 -1.05 2.80 2.08
C VAL A 69 -2.32 1.99 1.72
N GLY A 70 -2.89 2.21 0.53
CA GLY A 70 -4.03 1.43 0.04
C GLY A 70 -5.37 1.77 0.70
N LEU A 71 -5.55 3.02 1.19
CA LEU A 71 -6.79 3.48 1.83
C LEU A 71 -7.63 4.40 0.93
N SER A 72 -7.67 4.14 -0.38
CA SER A 72 -8.38 4.95 -1.37
C SER A 72 -9.89 5.02 -1.12
N TYR A 73 -10.47 3.93 -0.63
CA TYR A 73 -11.91 3.70 -0.50
C TYR A 73 -12.52 4.21 0.80
N ILE A 74 -11.75 4.46 1.86
CA ILE A 74 -12.29 4.97 3.12
C ILE A 74 -12.80 6.40 2.96
N ARG A 75 -13.84 6.77 3.73
CA ARG A 75 -14.38 8.13 3.70
C ARG A 75 -13.65 9.01 4.69
N LEU A 76 -13.46 10.30 4.35
CA LEU A 76 -12.82 11.28 5.25
C LEU A 76 -13.52 11.38 6.61
N GLY A 77 -14.84 11.27 6.60
CA GLY A 77 -15.67 11.33 7.80
C GLY A 77 -15.94 9.98 8.46
N GLN A 78 -15.27 8.90 8.06
CA GLN A 78 -15.49 7.58 8.65
C GLN A 78 -15.11 7.57 10.14
N ALA A 79 -15.95 6.94 10.96
CA ALA A 79 -15.66 6.83 12.38
C ALA A 79 -14.56 5.79 12.61
N ALA A 80 -13.62 6.09 13.51
CA ALA A 80 -12.51 5.18 13.80
C ALA A 80 -12.98 3.78 14.30
N THR A 81 -14.13 3.72 14.95
CA THR A 81 -14.76 2.47 15.43
C THR A 81 -15.29 1.57 14.30
N THR A 82 -15.38 2.07 13.07
CA THR A 82 -15.81 1.32 11.89
C THR A 82 -14.66 0.84 11.02
N LEU A 83 -13.43 1.21 11.40
CA LEU A 83 -12.22 0.73 10.73
C LEU A 83 -11.85 -0.66 11.26
N SER A 84 -11.40 -1.52 10.37
CA SER A 84 -10.75 -2.77 10.74
C SER A 84 -9.39 -2.49 11.44
N GLY A 85 -8.84 -3.49 12.14
CA GLY A 85 -7.53 -3.36 12.78
C GLY A 85 -6.43 -2.95 11.79
N GLY A 86 -6.38 -3.60 10.62
CA GLY A 86 -5.42 -3.28 9.57
C GLY A 86 -5.61 -1.87 8.98
N GLU A 87 -6.86 -1.43 8.75
CA GLU A 87 -7.14 -0.06 8.29
C GLU A 87 -6.69 0.99 9.31
N ALA A 88 -6.95 0.74 10.60
CA ALA A 88 -6.52 1.65 11.66
C ALA A 88 -4.98 1.75 11.75
N GLN A 89 -4.27 0.64 11.57
CA GLN A 89 -2.81 0.63 11.50
C GLN A 89 -2.30 1.42 10.30
N ARG A 90 -2.88 1.21 9.11
CA ARG A 90 -2.48 1.95 7.89
C ARG A 90 -2.75 3.44 8.00
N VAL A 91 -3.84 3.87 8.65
CA VAL A 91 -4.07 5.29 8.95
C VAL A 91 -2.96 5.86 9.83
N LYS A 92 -2.51 5.12 10.86
CA LYS A 92 -1.36 5.53 11.68
C LYS A 92 -0.07 5.57 10.86
N LEU A 93 0.17 4.57 10.00
CA LEU A 93 1.32 4.53 9.12
C LEU A 93 1.34 5.73 8.16
N ALA A 94 0.20 6.07 7.52
CA ALA A 94 0.08 7.26 6.69
C ALA A 94 0.38 8.56 7.45
N LEU A 95 -0.02 8.63 8.73
CA LEU A 95 0.31 9.76 9.58
C LEU A 95 1.82 9.87 9.81
N GLU A 96 2.50 8.76 10.09
CA GLU A 96 3.97 8.74 10.27
C GLU A 96 4.68 9.14 8.97
N LEU A 97 4.26 8.61 7.81
CA LEU A 97 4.78 8.99 6.49
C LEU A 97 4.61 10.48 6.18
N SER A 98 3.56 11.11 6.71
CA SER A 98 3.33 12.54 6.52
C SER A 98 4.27 13.42 7.33
N LYS A 99 4.96 12.86 8.34
CA LYS A 99 5.95 13.54 9.17
C LYS A 99 7.32 13.60 8.47
N ARG A 100 8.21 14.41 9.00
CA ARG A 100 9.61 14.42 8.57
C ARG A 100 10.31 13.18 9.14
N ASP A 101 10.82 12.33 8.28
CA ASP A 101 11.55 11.15 8.68
C ASP A 101 12.89 11.50 9.34
N THR A 102 13.24 10.80 10.41
CA THR A 102 14.50 10.94 11.15
C THR A 102 15.50 9.82 10.84
N GLY A 103 15.06 8.76 10.15
CA GLY A 103 15.87 7.57 9.85
C GLY A 103 16.29 6.74 11.08
N ARG A 104 15.59 6.89 12.21
CA ARG A 104 15.89 6.21 13.49
C ARG A 104 14.65 5.75 14.22
N THR A 105 13.61 5.40 13.48
CA THR A 105 12.33 4.96 14.05
C THR A 105 12.22 3.44 13.95
N LEU A 106 11.70 2.80 15.00
CA LEU A 106 11.27 1.42 15.00
C LEU A 106 9.76 1.39 14.76
N TYR A 107 9.35 0.77 13.67
CA TYR A 107 7.94 0.49 13.35
C TYR A 107 7.64 -0.97 13.66
N ILE A 108 6.59 -1.22 14.44
CA ILE A 108 6.07 -2.56 14.72
C ILE A 108 4.65 -2.62 14.15
N LEU A 109 4.46 -3.49 13.16
CA LEU A 109 3.20 -3.67 12.46
C LEU A 109 2.69 -5.10 12.67
N ASP A 110 1.43 -5.22 13.04
CA ASP A 110 0.77 -6.49 13.29
C ASP A 110 -0.30 -6.71 12.22
N GLU A 111 -0.08 -7.73 11.36
CA GLU A 111 -0.93 -8.10 10.23
C GLU A 111 -1.39 -6.90 9.35
N PRO A 112 -0.48 -6.03 8.88
CA PRO A 112 -0.88 -4.83 8.15
C PRO A 112 -1.54 -5.11 6.80
N THR A 113 -1.44 -6.34 6.28
CA THR A 113 -2.10 -6.75 5.03
C THR A 113 -3.53 -7.24 5.21
N THR A 114 -4.03 -7.33 6.44
CA THR A 114 -5.39 -7.81 6.70
C THR A 114 -6.45 -6.96 5.98
N GLY A 115 -7.26 -7.62 5.15
CA GLY A 115 -8.32 -6.98 4.37
C GLY A 115 -7.85 -6.20 3.15
N LEU A 116 -6.57 -6.35 2.74
CA LEU A 116 -6.06 -5.78 1.50
C LEU A 116 -6.29 -6.68 0.30
N HIS A 117 -6.53 -6.06 -0.85
CA HIS A 117 -6.41 -6.72 -2.15
C HIS A 117 -4.92 -6.83 -2.54
N PHE A 118 -4.57 -7.79 -3.41
CA PHE A 118 -3.17 -8.01 -3.83
C PHE A 118 -2.48 -6.76 -4.36
N ALA A 119 -3.18 -5.92 -5.13
CA ALA A 119 -2.64 -4.66 -5.64
C ALA A 119 -2.29 -3.65 -4.52
N ASP A 120 -3.05 -3.66 -3.42
CA ASP A 120 -2.82 -2.77 -2.28
C ASP A 120 -1.65 -3.27 -1.42
N ILE A 121 -1.38 -4.59 -1.42
CA ILE A 121 -0.20 -5.16 -0.74
C ILE A 121 1.09 -4.63 -1.40
N ASP A 122 1.14 -4.57 -2.73
CA ASP A 122 2.30 -4.02 -3.44
C ASP A 122 2.54 -2.53 -3.10
N LEU A 123 1.47 -1.75 -2.94
CA LEU A 123 1.59 -0.36 -2.51
C LEU A 123 2.14 -0.27 -1.08
N LEU A 124 1.60 -1.08 -0.17
CA LEU A 124 2.08 -1.13 1.21
C LEU A 124 3.56 -1.53 1.28
N LEU A 125 3.97 -2.55 0.53
CA LEU A 125 5.37 -2.99 0.46
C LEU A 125 6.31 -1.89 -0.03
N LYS A 126 5.92 -1.15 -1.07
CA LYS A 126 6.70 0.00 -1.56
C LYS A 126 6.94 1.03 -0.46
N VAL A 127 5.89 1.33 0.31
CA VAL A 127 5.96 2.26 1.44
C VAL A 127 6.88 1.74 2.55
N LEU A 128 6.76 0.47 2.92
CA LEU A 128 7.62 -0.15 3.94
C LEU A 128 9.09 -0.14 3.50
N HIS A 129 9.37 -0.47 2.24
CA HIS A 129 10.73 -0.42 1.71
C HIS A 129 11.29 1.01 1.70
N GLN A 130 10.48 2.01 1.34
CA GLN A 130 10.92 3.41 1.41
C GLN A 130 11.28 3.84 2.83
N LEU A 131 10.49 3.43 3.84
CA LEU A 131 10.80 3.70 5.24
C LEU A 131 12.10 3.00 5.68
N ARG A 132 12.30 1.73 5.29
CA ARG A 132 13.55 0.99 5.55
C ARG A 132 14.74 1.70 4.90
N ASP A 133 14.63 2.07 3.63
CA ASP A 133 15.72 2.71 2.87
C ASP A 133 16.06 4.10 3.41
N ALA A 134 15.11 4.76 4.08
CA ALA A 134 15.34 5.99 4.85
C ALA A 134 16.09 5.75 6.18
N GLY A 135 16.46 4.51 6.51
CA GLY A 135 17.26 4.15 7.68
C GLY A 135 16.47 3.67 8.90
N ASN A 136 15.15 3.48 8.76
CA ASN A 136 14.32 2.98 9.84
C ASN A 136 14.38 1.46 9.96
N THR A 137 14.00 0.95 11.13
CA THR A 137 13.82 -0.49 11.38
C THR A 137 12.33 -0.82 11.37
N ILE A 138 11.95 -1.86 10.62
CA ILE A 138 10.55 -2.28 10.50
C ILE A 138 10.44 -3.74 10.93
N VAL A 139 9.61 -4.01 11.92
CA VAL A 139 9.24 -5.35 12.36
C VAL A 139 7.79 -5.57 11.97
N VAL A 140 7.55 -6.60 11.15
CA VAL A 140 6.21 -6.94 10.66
C VAL A 140 5.86 -8.34 11.15
N ILE A 141 4.72 -8.49 11.80
CA ILE A 141 4.12 -9.78 12.12
C ILE A 141 3.17 -10.10 10.99
N GLU A 142 3.46 -11.13 10.21
CA GLU A 142 2.71 -11.44 8.99
C GLU A 142 2.70 -12.94 8.67
N HIS A 143 1.66 -13.35 7.97
CA HIS A 143 1.53 -14.69 7.39
C HIS A 143 1.35 -14.64 5.85
N ASN A 144 1.30 -13.45 5.28
CA ASN A 144 1.22 -13.26 3.84
C ASN A 144 2.58 -13.49 3.19
N LEU A 145 2.66 -14.48 2.29
CA LEU A 145 3.90 -14.89 1.66
C LEU A 145 4.51 -13.82 0.74
N ASP A 146 3.69 -12.93 0.18
CA ASP A 146 4.19 -11.83 -0.66
C ASP A 146 4.96 -10.81 0.17
N VAL A 147 4.59 -10.61 1.44
CA VAL A 147 5.35 -9.80 2.39
C VAL A 147 6.59 -10.55 2.87
N ILE A 148 6.42 -11.80 3.30
CA ILE A 148 7.47 -12.63 3.89
C ILE A 148 8.66 -12.78 2.92
N LYS A 149 8.40 -13.04 1.62
CA LYS A 149 9.46 -13.22 0.62
C LYS A 149 10.28 -11.96 0.35
N THR A 150 9.79 -10.76 0.74
CA THR A 150 10.48 -9.48 0.52
C THR A 150 11.21 -8.97 1.75
N ALA A 151 11.14 -9.70 2.86
CA ALA A 151 11.83 -9.33 4.10
C ALA A 151 13.34 -9.50 3.98
N ASP A 152 14.11 -8.61 4.61
CA ASP A 152 15.57 -8.74 4.70
C ASP A 152 15.98 -9.87 5.68
N TRP A 153 15.13 -10.12 6.69
CA TRP A 153 15.38 -11.10 7.76
C TRP A 153 14.07 -11.65 8.30
N LEU A 154 14.01 -12.95 8.52
CA LEU A 154 12.85 -13.67 9.07
C LEU A 154 13.18 -14.28 10.42
N ILE A 155 12.19 -14.28 11.29
CA ILE A 155 12.16 -15.06 12.53
C ILE A 155 10.91 -15.93 12.44
N ASP A 156 11.10 -17.21 12.11
CA ASP A 156 9.99 -18.16 11.95
C ASP A 156 9.62 -18.79 13.27
N MET A 157 8.37 -18.60 13.68
CA MET A 157 7.83 -19.05 14.95
C MET A 157 6.91 -20.26 14.72
N GLY A 158 7.11 -21.34 15.45
CA GLY A 158 6.33 -22.57 15.29
C GLY A 158 6.60 -23.55 16.41
N VAL A 159 6.39 -24.87 16.25
CA VAL A 159 5.85 -25.63 15.10
C VAL A 159 4.32 -25.51 15.03
N GLU A 160 3.64 -25.47 16.19
CA GLU A 160 2.19 -25.43 16.35
C GLU A 160 1.78 -24.16 17.08
N GLY A 161 0.47 -23.90 17.18
CA GLY A 161 -0.11 -22.84 17.99
C GLY A 161 -0.37 -23.26 19.44
N GLY A 162 -0.65 -22.30 20.33
CA GLY A 162 -1.03 -22.56 21.71
C GLY A 162 0.13 -23.00 22.61
N ALA A 163 -0.11 -23.91 23.55
CA ALA A 163 0.86 -24.32 24.57
C ALA A 163 2.12 -25.03 24.01
N GLY A 164 2.04 -25.62 22.83
CA GLY A 164 3.17 -26.26 22.11
C GLY A 164 3.89 -25.36 21.13
N GLY A 165 3.42 -24.12 20.94
CA GLY A 165 3.96 -23.15 19.99
C GLY A 165 4.89 -22.12 20.62
N GLY A 166 5.19 -21.10 19.85
CA GLY A 166 5.98 -19.95 20.32
C GLY A 166 7.48 -20.19 20.40
N GLN A 167 7.97 -21.27 19.81
CA GLN A 167 9.41 -21.54 19.69
C GLN A 167 9.94 -20.98 18.36
N VAL A 168 11.18 -20.51 18.36
CA VAL A 168 11.87 -20.11 17.14
C VAL A 168 12.30 -21.36 16.39
N VAL A 169 11.75 -21.57 15.21
CA VAL A 169 12.03 -22.72 14.32
C VAL A 169 13.18 -22.41 13.38
N GLY A 170 13.29 -21.16 12.95
CA GLY A 170 14.35 -20.71 12.06
C GLY A 170 14.54 -19.20 12.11
N VAL A 171 15.76 -18.77 11.82
CA VAL A 171 16.15 -17.36 11.73
C VAL A 171 17.10 -17.21 10.56
N GLY A 172 16.88 -16.24 9.69
CA GLY A 172 17.71 -16.00 8.52
C GLY A 172 17.00 -15.23 7.42
N THR A 173 17.58 -15.24 6.23
CA THR A 173 16.95 -14.70 5.02
C THR A 173 15.76 -15.58 4.59
N PRO A 174 14.89 -15.10 3.71
CA PRO A 174 13.82 -15.92 3.13
C PRO A 174 14.34 -17.24 2.52
N GLU A 175 15.54 -17.22 1.90
CA GLU A 175 16.19 -18.37 1.31
C GLU A 175 16.66 -19.37 2.38
N ASP A 176 17.20 -18.89 3.50
CA ASP A 176 17.62 -19.73 4.64
C ASP A 176 16.41 -20.46 5.24
N ILE A 177 15.30 -19.73 5.41
CA ILE A 177 14.05 -20.30 5.90
C ILE A 177 13.46 -21.31 4.91
N ALA A 178 13.53 -21.04 3.61
CA ALA A 178 13.07 -21.94 2.55
C ALA A 178 13.91 -23.24 2.49
N ALA A 179 15.16 -23.20 2.92
CA ALA A 179 16.05 -24.38 3.02
C ALA A 179 15.83 -25.18 4.32
N ASN A 180 15.17 -24.62 5.34
CA ASN A 180 14.96 -25.27 6.62
C ASN A 180 13.82 -26.32 6.52
N PRO A 181 14.10 -27.63 6.70
CA PRO A 181 13.10 -28.68 6.59
C PRO A 181 12.06 -28.70 7.72
N LEU A 182 12.33 -27.99 8.83
CA LEU A 182 11.43 -27.89 9.97
C LEU A 182 10.46 -26.70 9.85
N SER A 183 10.70 -25.80 8.91
CA SER A 183 9.89 -24.61 8.70
C SER A 183 8.70 -24.92 7.79
N HIS A 184 7.48 -24.77 8.29
CA HIS A 184 6.29 -24.82 7.46
C HIS A 184 6.24 -23.62 6.50
N THR A 185 6.61 -22.44 6.96
CA THR A 185 6.73 -21.22 6.14
C THR A 185 7.72 -21.46 4.99
N GLY A 186 8.85 -22.09 5.28
CA GLY A 186 9.88 -22.43 4.31
C GLY A 186 9.39 -23.32 3.17
N LEU A 187 8.51 -24.30 3.45
CA LEU A 187 7.93 -25.17 2.42
C LEU A 187 7.15 -24.38 1.35
N TYR A 188 6.45 -23.32 1.77
CA TYR A 188 5.69 -22.47 0.85
C TYR A 188 6.58 -21.43 0.17
N LEU A 189 7.54 -20.82 0.89
CA LEU A 189 8.52 -19.89 0.34
C LEU A 189 9.33 -20.49 -0.78
N LYS A 190 9.76 -21.75 -0.66
CA LYS A 190 10.53 -22.47 -1.68
C LYS A 190 9.87 -22.49 -3.07
N ARG A 191 8.55 -22.37 -3.14
CA ARG A 191 7.79 -22.34 -4.39
C ARG A 191 7.70 -20.95 -5.02
N LEU A 192 7.94 -19.91 -4.22
CA LEU A 192 7.76 -18.50 -4.60
C LEU A 192 9.11 -17.79 -4.82
N LEU A 193 10.16 -18.27 -4.19
CA LEU A 193 11.49 -17.73 -4.42
C LEU A 193 12.04 -18.21 -5.76
N PRO A 194 12.76 -17.35 -6.52
CA PRO A 194 13.46 -17.79 -7.70
C PRO A 194 14.41 -18.93 -7.33
N ALA A 195 14.52 -19.92 -8.22
CA ALA A 195 15.53 -20.95 -8.04
C ALA A 195 16.90 -20.26 -7.90
N PRO A 196 17.75 -20.68 -6.95
CA PRO A 196 19.10 -20.14 -6.86
C PRO A 196 19.74 -20.24 -8.24
N ASP A 197 20.30 -19.10 -8.72
CA ASP A 197 20.94 -19.02 -10.03
C ASP A 197 21.93 -20.17 -10.19
N CYS A 198 21.53 -21.21 -10.89
CA CYS A 198 22.42 -22.28 -11.29
C CYS A 198 23.35 -21.70 -12.36
N HIS A 199 24.56 -21.30 -11.96
CA HIS A 199 25.58 -21.08 -12.97
C HIS A 199 25.78 -22.38 -13.78
N PRO A 200 25.69 -22.33 -15.12
CA PRO A 200 25.92 -23.49 -15.95
C PRO A 200 27.35 -24.01 -15.68
N GLY A 201 27.42 -25.16 -15.01
CA GLY A 201 28.69 -25.78 -14.60
C GLY A 201 28.77 -26.20 -13.13
N ALA A 202 27.82 -25.88 -12.26
CA ALA A 202 27.77 -26.37 -10.90
C ALA A 202 27.20 -27.80 -10.85
N LEU A 203 27.93 -28.72 -10.22
CA LEU A 203 27.50 -30.09 -9.94
C LEU A 203 26.25 -30.08 -9.07
N GLY A 204 25.09 -30.37 -9.66
CA GLY A 204 23.81 -30.45 -8.95
C GLY A 204 22.62 -29.72 -9.58
N CYS A 205 22.80 -29.01 -10.68
CA CYS A 205 21.66 -28.44 -11.42
C CYS A 205 20.87 -29.52 -12.13
N PRO A 206 19.53 -29.56 -12.00
CA PRO A 206 18.70 -30.42 -12.86
C PRO A 206 18.85 -29.96 -14.31
N PRO A 207 18.85 -30.92 -15.29
CA PRO A 207 18.92 -30.57 -16.71
C PRO A 207 17.71 -29.71 -17.10
N GLU A 208 17.96 -28.65 -17.89
CA GLU A 208 16.89 -27.82 -18.46
C GLU A 208 15.84 -28.70 -19.14
N PRO A 209 14.54 -28.39 -18.97
CA PRO A 209 13.52 -29.08 -19.76
C PRO A 209 13.75 -28.76 -21.25
N ALA A 210 14.02 -29.77 -22.04
CA ALA A 210 14.21 -29.66 -23.47
C ALA A 210 12.93 -29.07 -24.10
N GLY A 211 13.00 -27.79 -24.56
CA GLY A 211 11.89 -27.19 -25.30
C GLY A 211 11.63 -25.70 -25.15
N SER A 212 12.42 -24.92 -24.41
CA SER A 212 12.27 -23.48 -24.46
C SER A 212 13.24 -22.86 -25.48
N HIS A 213 12.78 -22.68 -26.71
CA HIS A 213 13.46 -21.79 -27.63
C HIS A 213 13.41 -20.35 -27.07
N PRO A 214 14.55 -19.63 -27.01
CA PRO A 214 14.53 -18.22 -26.67
C PRO A 214 13.81 -17.46 -27.77
N GLU A 215 12.78 -16.72 -27.42
CA GLU A 215 12.17 -15.74 -28.31
C GLU A 215 13.24 -14.77 -28.85
N PRO A 216 13.24 -14.45 -30.15
CA PRO A 216 14.22 -13.54 -30.72
C PRO A 216 14.01 -12.13 -30.11
N ARG A 217 15.03 -11.64 -29.43
CA ARG A 217 15.10 -10.22 -28.98
C ARG A 217 14.99 -9.34 -30.22
N ILE A 218 13.87 -8.64 -30.38
CA ILE A 218 13.70 -7.59 -31.37
C ILE A 218 14.64 -6.45 -30.96
N LYS A 219 15.73 -6.29 -31.71
CA LYS A 219 16.58 -5.10 -31.60
C LYS A 219 15.77 -3.88 -32.07
N PRO A 220 15.76 -2.76 -31.34
CA PRO A 220 15.19 -1.52 -31.88
C PRO A 220 16.02 -1.10 -33.10
N ALA A 221 15.32 -0.80 -34.19
CA ALA A 221 15.89 -0.31 -35.43
C ALA A 221 16.68 0.98 -35.15
N ALA A 222 17.93 1.02 -35.65
CA ALA A 222 18.76 2.19 -35.63
C ALA A 222 18.07 3.32 -36.40
N GLY A 223 17.99 4.49 -35.78
CA GLY A 223 17.45 5.68 -36.38
C GLY A 223 18.21 6.11 -37.62
N SER A 224 17.50 6.38 -38.69
CA SER A 224 17.98 7.14 -39.83
C SER A 224 17.70 8.62 -39.54
N ASP A 225 18.74 9.42 -39.57
CA ASP A 225 18.70 10.90 -39.56
C ASP A 225 17.85 11.41 -40.74
N PRO A 226 17.07 12.47 -40.54
CA PRO A 226 16.58 13.27 -41.64
C PRO A 226 17.41 14.56 -41.74
N GLY A 227 18.25 14.63 -42.75
CA GLY A 227 18.78 15.86 -43.22
C GLY A 227 17.81 16.61 -44.12
N SER A 228 17.87 17.92 -44.01
CA SER A 228 17.68 18.95 -45.03
C SER A 228 16.26 19.36 -45.48
N SER A 229 15.95 20.59 -45.08
CA SER A 229 15.41 21.71 -45.86
C SER A 229 14.12 21.54 -46.71
N ALA A 230 13.12 22.34 -46.38
CA ALA A 230 12.63 23.39 -47.32
C ALA A 230 11.53 24.24 -46.67
N THR A 231 11.83 25.51 -46.62
CA THR A 231 10.94 26.66 -46.43
C THR A 231 9.80 26.65 -47.48
N GLN A 232 8.55 26.83 -47.04
CA GLN A 232 7.55 27.54 -47.83
C GLN A 232 6.54 28.20 -46.92
N THR A 233 6.64 29.51 -46.89
CA THR A 233 5.62 30.48 -46.52
C THR A 233 4.44 30.38 -47.49
N LEU A 234 3.24 30.41 -46.98
CA LEU A 234 2.09 30.98 -47.69
C LEU A 234 1.10 31.59 -46.70
N ASP A 235 0.91 32.78 -46.96
CA ASP A 235 0.15 33.88 -46.37
C ASP A 235 -1.34 33.80 -46.72
N CYS A 236 -2.14 34.70 -46.10
CA CYS A 236 -3.52 35.06 -46.42
C CYS A 236 -4.62 34.19 -45.75
N GLY A 237 -5.58 34.75 -45.09
CA GLY A 237 -6.14 36.08 -45.03
C GLY A 237 -7.42 36.10 -44.26
N SER A 238 -7.61 37.19 -43.56
CA SER A 238 -8.87 37.93 -43.30
C SER A 238 -10.14 37.24 -42.81
N SER A 239 -10.55 37.70 -41.63
CA SER A 239 -11.93 37.84 -41.10
C SER A 239 -12.89 38.48 -42.14
N PRO A 240 -14.22 38.68 -41.93
CA PRO A 240 -14.96 38.86 -40.65
C PRO A 240 -16.41 38.26 -40.66
N GLN A 241 -16.99 38.04 -39.56
CA GLN A 241 -18.22 38.63 -38.97
C GLN A 241 -18.53 37.95 -37.64
#